data_c73453470bdef022e4547728e06d421e
#
_entry.id   c73453470bdef022e4547728e06d421e
#
_cell.length_a   1.000
_cell.length_b   1.000
_cell.length_c   1.000
_cell.angle_alpha   90.00
_cell.angle_beta   90.00
_cell.angle_gamma   90.00
#
_symmetry.space_group_name_H-M   'P 1'
#
loop_
_entity.id
_entity.type
_entity.pdbx_description
1 polymer ?
#
loop_
_entity_poly.entity_id
_entity_poly.type
_entity_poly.pdbx_seq_one_letter_code
_entity_poly.pdbx_strand_id
1 'polypeptide(L)'
;MAETKFRNFRDNYIALSSLASGNARTLAFAGLAFVWLFKPSAGGVNELPGLLYASGCLFVLTLILDVLQYAYATAAWGIYCRLKEREGERTGNPINDDTDVSAPEQINWPTLALFWAKQATLFVAYFIVALYMFISKFYPDGVN
;
A
#
# COMPACT_ATOMS: atom_id res chain seq x y z
N MET A 1 -35.04 9.15 3.98
CA MET A 1 -33.64 8.88 3.56
C MET A 1 -33.04 10.22 3.14
N ALA A 2 -31.95 10.66 3.77
CA ALA A 2 -31.29 11.90 3.37
C ALA A 2 -30.58 11.66 2.02
N GLU A 3 -30.92 12.43 1.00
CA GLU A 3 -30.20 12.44 -0.28
C GLU A 3 -28.76 12.92 -0.06
N THR A 4 -27.82 12.00 -0.05
CA THR A 4 -26.39 12.29 0.10
C THR A 4 -25.82 12.52 -1.30
N LYS A 5 -25.25 13.71 -1.55
CA LYS A 5 -24.64 14.04 -2.85
C LYS A 5 -23.51 13.06 -3.16
N PHE A 6 -23.37 12.64 -4.42
CA PHE A 6 -22.30 11.72 -4.90
C PHE A 6 -20.89 12.20 -4.51
N ARG A 7 -20.66 13.50 -4.45
CA ARG A 7 -19.44 14.13 -3.96
C ARG A 7 -19.06 13.64 -2.56
N ASN A 8 -20.02 13.53 -1.64
CA ASN A 8 -19.77 13.08 -0.27
C ASN A 8 -19.30 11.61 -0.22
N PHE A 9 -19.83 10.75 -1.11
CA PHE A 9 -19.35 9.37 -1.21
C PHE A 9 -17.90 9.30 -1.70
N ARG A 10 -17.54 10.13 -2.68
CA ARG A 10 -16.18 10.21 -3.19
C ARG A 10 -15.21 10.74 -2.12
N ASP A 11 -15.59 11.80 -1.40
CA ASP A 11 -14.77 12.37 -0.35
C ASP A 11 -14.56 11.39 0.81
N ASN A 12 -15.59 10.64 1.20
CA ASN A 12 -15.50 9.55 2.16
C ASN A 12 -14.57 8.42 1.68
N TYR A 13 -14.67 8.03 0.40
CA TYR A 13 -13.77 7.03 -0.18
C TYR A 13 -12.31 7.47 -0.11
N ILE A 14 -12.02 8.71 -0.48
CA ILE A 14 -10.66 9.29 -0.43
C ILE A 14 -10.14 9.30 1.02
N ALA A 15 -10.96 9.76 1.97
CA ALA A 15 -10.59 9.79 3.39
C ALA A 15 -10.31 8.40 3.93
N LEU A 16 -11.19 7.42 3.68
CA LEU A 16 -11.04 6.04 4.15
C LEU A 16 -9.85 5.34 3.51
N SER A 17 -9.60 5.54 2.22
CA SER A 17 -8.45 4.95 1.53
C SER A 17 -7.12 5.52 2.02
N SER A 18 -7.08 6.81 2.38
CA SER A 18 -5.92 7.46 3.01
C SER A 18 -5.63 6.86 4.38
N LEU A 19 -6.65 6.72 5.24
CA LEU A 19 -6.54 6.07 6.55
C LEU A 19 -6.08 4.61 6.42
N ALA A 20 -6.66 3.84 5.48
CA ALA A 20 -6.27 2.46 5.23
C ALA A 20 -4.80 2.36 4.80
N SER A 21 -4.32 3.29 3.97
CA SER A 21 -2.92 3.34 3.56
C SER A 21 -1.98 3.63 4.75
N GLY A 22 -2.32 4.58 5.60
CA GLY A 22 -1.56 4.90 6.82
C GLY A 22 -1.51 3.72 7.80
N ASN A 23 -2.67 3.09 8.05
CA ASN A 23 -2.77 1.92 8.91
C ASN A 23 -1.98 0.73 8.37
N ALA A 24 -2.01 0.48 7.04
CA ALA A 24 -1.24 -0.60 6.43
C ALA A 24 0.26 -0.45 6.67
N ARG A 25 0.80 0.77 6.58
CA ARG A 25 2.20 1.07 6.88
C ARG A 25 2.54 0.80 8.35
N THR A 26 1.73 1.32 9.26
CA THR A 26 1.91 1.11 10.70
C THR A 26 1.86 -0.36 11.07
N LEU A 27 0.89 -1.10 10.54
CA LEU A 27 0.75 -2.53 10.75
C LEU A 27 1.92 -3.31 10.15
N ALA A 28 2.43 -2.94 8.96
CA ALA A 28 3.59 -3.61 8.38
C ALA A 28 4.84 -3.46 9.26
N PHE A 29 5.10 -2.28 9.82
CA PHE A 29 6.18 -2.09 10.79
C PHE A 29 5.96 -2.87 12.08
N ALA A 30 4.74 -2.88 12.61
CA ALA A 30 4.41 -3.67 13.79
C ALA A 30 4.60 -5.18 13.55
N GLY A 31 4.20 -5.67 12.36
CA GLY A 31 4.40 -7.04 11.94
C GLY A 31 5.88 -7.42 11.83
N LEU A 32 6.72 -6.55 11.26
CA LEU A 32 8.17 -6.75 11.22
C LEU A 32 8.78 -6.81 12.61
N ALA A 33 8.40 -5.89 13.50
CA ALA A 33 8.84 -5.90 14.89
C ALA A 33 8.43 -7.18 15.62
N PHE A 34 7.19 -7.65 15.37
CA PHE A 34 6.70 -8.90 15.92
C PHE A 34 7.52 -10.10 15.45
N VAL A 35 7.78 -10.23 14.14
CA VAL A 35 8.63 -11.31 13.58
C VAL A 35 10.03 -11.27 14.20
N TRP A 36 10.56 -10.07 14.44
CA TRP A 36 11.89 -9.90 15.04
C TRP A 36 12.01 -10.43 16.46
N LEU A 37 10.90 -10.46 17.24
CA LEU A 37 10.89 -11.03 18.59
C LEU A 37 11.16 -12.54 18.61
N PHE A 38 10.92 -13.26 17.51
CA PHE A 38 11.18 -14.68 17.40
C PHE A 38 12.58 -15.00 16.86
N LYS A 39 13.42 -13.99 16.65
CA LYS A 39 14.80 -14.22 16.23
C LYS A 39 15.59 -14.81 17.41
N PRO A 40 16.26 -15.97 17.23
CA PRO A 40 17.15 -16.55 18.23
C PRO A 40 18.29 -15.59 18.61
N SER A 41 18.59 -15.49 19.90
CA SER A 41 19.59 -14.55 20.43
C SER A 41 21.02 -14.79 19.91
N ALA A 42 21.35 -16.03 19.56
CA ALA A 42 22.67 -16.45 19.11
C ALA A 42 22.74 -16.75 17.59
N GLY A 43 21.60 -16.61 16.88
CA GLY A 43 21.49 -17.03 15.48
C GLY A 43 21.36 -15.89 14.48
N GLY A 44 21.68 -16.19 13.23
CA GLY A 44 21.43 -15.31 12.08
C GLY A 44 19.95 -15.28 11.66
N VAL A 45 19.64 -14.49 10.62
CA VAL A 45 18.29 -14.43 10.03
C VAL A 45 17.85 -15.80 9.48
N ASN A 46 18.81 -16.66 9.10
CA ASN A 46 18.55 -17.98 8.56
C ASN A 46 18.00 -19.00 9.60
N GLU A 47 18.02 -18.64 10.88
CA GLU A 47 17.47 -19.49 11.96
C GLU A 47 16.00 -19.14 12.28
N LEU A 48 15.43 -18.13 11.61
CA LEU A 48 14.00 -17.86 11.72
C LEU A 48 13.19 -19.01 11.09
N PRO A 49 12.11 -19.46 11.74
CA PRO A 49 11.18 -20.40 11.12
C PRO A 49 10.72 -19.91 9.75
N GLY A 50 10.68 -20.80 8.75
CA GLY A 50 10.41 -20.43 7.35
C GLY A 50 9.12 -19.62 7.15
N LEU A 51 8.06 -19.92 7.92
CA LEU A 51 6.80 -19.17 7.88
C LEU A 51 6.98 -17.73 8.39
N LEU A 52 7.75 -17.52 9.46
CA LEU A 52 8.01 -16.18 9.98
C LEU A 52 8.93 -15.39 9.02
N TYR A 53 9.91 -16.04 8.42
CA TYR A 53 10.73 -15.41 7.38
C TYR A 53 9.88 -14.97 6.18
N ALA A 54 9.00 -15.84 5.69
CA ALA A 54 8.09 -15.51 4.59
C ALA A 54 7.15 -14.33 4.94
N SER A 55 6.58 -14.32 6.16
CA SER A 55 5.75 -13.20 6.59
C SER A 55 6.53 -11.90 6.69
N GLY A 56 7.78 -11.94 7.18
CA GLY A 56 8.68 -10.80 7.19
C GLY A 56 8.93 -10.22 5.81
N CYS A 57 9.21 -11.07 4.82
CA CYS A 57 9.34 -10.66 3.42
C CYS A 57 8.07 -9.99 2.87
N LEU A 58 6.89 -10.51 3.23
CA LEU A 58 5.61 -9.92 2.81
C LEU A 58 5.35 -8.57 3.48
N PHE A 59 5.72 -8.36 4.74
CA PHE A 59 5.65 -7.04 5.37
C PHE A 59 6.57 -6.03 4.68
N VAL A 60 7.80 -6.43 4.33
CA VAL A 60 8.71 -5.58 3.54
C VAL A 60 8.11 -5.27 2.17
N LEU A 61 7.54 -6.28 1.49
CA LEU A 61 6.88 -6.08 0.21
C LEU A 61 5.71 -5.09 0.32
N THR A 62 4.92 -5.15 1.39
CA THR A 62 3.85 -4.18 1.66
C THR A 62 4.37 -2.74 1.71
N LEU A 63 5.50 -2.51 2.37
CA LEU A 63 6.15 -1.19 2.44
C LEU A 63 6.68 -0.74 1.07
N ILE A 64 7.26 -1.65 0.30
CA ILE A 64 7.72 -1.37 -1.07
C ILE A 64 6.54 -0.95 -1.95
N LEU A 65 5.43 -1.68 -1.91
CA LEU A 65 4.21 -1.37 -2.67
C LEU A 65 3.62 0.00 -2.26
N ASP A 66 3.69 0.34 -0.97
CA ASP A 66 3.24 1.65 -0.48
C ASP A 66 4.08 2.79 -1.08
N VAL A 67 5.41 2.66 -1.07
CA VAL A 67 6.31 3.66 -1.68
C VAL A 67 6.09 3.76 -3.19
N LEU A 68 5.99 2.61 -3.89
CA LEU A 68 5.75 2.59 -5.33
C LEU A 68 4.42 3.25 -5.71
N GLN A 69 3.37 3.08 -4.91
CA GLN A 69 2.08 3.72 -5.13
C GLN A 69 2.21 5.25 -5.15
N TYR A 70 2.89 5.83 -4.16
CA TYR A 70 3.08 7.29 -4.10
C TYR A 70 4.04 7.80 -5.17
N ALA A 71 5.13 7.08 -5.41
CA ALA A 71 6.09 7.43 -6.46
C ALA A 71 5.42 7.46 -7.83
N TYR A 72 4.64 6.43 -8.16
CA TYR A 72 3.88 6.38 -9.41
C TYR A 72 2.87 7.52 -9.50
N ALA A 73 2.05 7.73 -8.47
CA ALA A 73 1.04 8.78 -8.46
C ALA A 73 1.67 10.16 -8.69
N THR A 74 2.76 10.47 -7.97
CA THR A 74 3.49 11.74 -8.10
C THR A 74 4.05 11.91 -9.52
N ALA A 75 4.67 10.88 -10.07
CA ALA A 75 5.24 10.94 -11.42
C ALA A 75 4.14 11.09 -12.49
N ALA A 76 3.06 10.30 -12.40
CA ALA A 76 1.98 10.33 -13.38
C ALA A 76 1.29 11.69 -13.43
N TRP A 77 0.91 12.23 -12.27
CA TRP A 77 0.27 13.53 -12.18
C TRP A 77 1.23 14.68 -12.54
N GLY A 78 2.51 14.61 -12.11
CA GLY A 78 3.50 15.61 -12.47
C GLY A 78 3.77 15.68 -13.98
N ILE A 79 3.86 14.52 -14.65
CA ILE A 79 4.02 14.46 -16.10
C ILE A 79 2.77 15.01 -16.80
N TYR A 80 1.59 14.60 -16.35
CA TYR A 80 0.32 15.05 -16.93
C TYR A 80 0.17 16.57 -16.83
N CYS A 81 0.42 17.18 -15.67
CA CYS A 81 0.36 18.64 -15.49
C CYS A 81 1.32 19.36 -16.47
N ARG A 82 2.59 18.90 -16.56
CA ARG A 82 3.57 19.51 -17.45
C ARG A 82 3.20 19.38 -18.93
N LEU A 83 2.59 18.26 -19.33
CA LEU A 83 2.12 18.10 -20.72
C LEU A 83 1.01 19.07 -21.04
N LYS A 84 0.08 19.28 -20.09
CA LYS A 84 -1.03 20.23 -20.25
C LYS A 84 -0.56 21.68 -20.29
N GLU A 85 0.37 22.07 -19.42
CA GLU A 85 0.99 23.40 -19.46
C GLU A 85 1.64 23.69 -20.82
N ARG A 86 2.44 22.74 -21.34
CA ARG A 86 3.06 22.88 -22.66
C ARG A 86 2.06 22.93 -23.81
N GLU A 87 0.97 22.18 -23.72
CA GLU A 87 -0.11 22.23 -24.69
C GLU A 87 -0.77 23.61 -24.70
N GLY A 88 -1.04 24.18 -23.51
CA GLY A 88 -1.59 25.54 -23.36
C GLY A 88 -0.67 26.60 -23.93
N GLU A 89 0.63 26.55 -23.64
CA GLU A 89 1.63 27.47 -24.21
C GLU A 89 1.66 27.41 -25.75
N ARG A 90 1.61 26.18 -26.30
CA ARG A 90 1.67 25.97 -27.76
C ARG A 90 0.42 26.42 -28.49
N THR A 91 -0.74 26.39 -27.83
CA THR A 91 -2.03 26.83 -28.42
C THR A 91 -2.34 28.29 -28.16
N GLY A 92 -1.48 29.02 -27.44
CA GLY A 92 -1.69 30.42 -27.07
C GLY A 92 -2.77 30.62 -25.99
N ASN A 93 -3.24 29.54 -25.37
CA ASN A 93 -4.19 29.56 -24.26
C ASN A 93 -3.49 29.00 -23.01
N PRO A 94 -2.80 29.84 -22.23
CA PRO A 94 -2.13 29.37 -21.02
C PRO A 94 -3.15 28.79 -20.03
N ILE A 95 -2.88 27.59 -19.53
CA ILE A 95 -3.71 26.91 -18.54
C ILE A 95 -3.41 27.54 -17.18
N ASN A 96 -4.44 28.10 -16.56
CA ASN A 96 -4.39 28.65 -15.20
C ASN A 96 -5.07 27.68 -14.22
N ASP A 97 -4.87 27.90 -12.93
CA ASP A 97 -5.43 27.05 -11.85
C ASP A 97 -6.96 26.90 -11.90
N ASP A 98 -7.67 27.87 -12.50
CA ASP A 98 -9.12 27.89 -12.67
C ASP A 98 -9.59 27.21 -13.99
N THR A 99 -8.66 26.69 -14.80
CA THR A 99 -9.01 26.08 -16.08
C THR A 99 -9.53 24.65 -15.89
N ASP A 100 -10.74 24.36 -16.36
CA ASP A 100 -11.31 23.02 -16.33
C ASP A 100 -10.55 22.08 -17.28
N VAL A 101 -9.79 21.13 -16.72
CA VAL A 101 -9.03 20.12 -17.47
C VAL A 101 -9.51 18.73 -17.07
N SER A 102 -9.96 17.94 -18.05
CA SER A 102 -10.34 16.55 -17.82
C SER A 102 -9.13 15.62 -17.89
N ALA A 103 -8.84 14.91 -16.80
CA ALA A 103 -7.79 13.89 -16.80
C ALA A 103 -8.31 12.52 -17.27
N PRO A 104 -7.48 11.71 -17.98
CA PRO A 104 -7.84 10.35 -18.34
C PRO A 104 -8.05 9.49 -17.10
N GLU A 105 -9.14 8.74 -17.03
CA GLU A 105 -9.44 7.84 -15.90
C GLU A 105 -8.33 6.81 -15.64
N GLN A 106 -7.66 6.37 -16.71
CA GLN A 106 -6.61 5.35 -16.69
C GLN A 106 -5.38 5.76 -15.88
N ILE A 107 -5.16 7.05 -15.62
CA ILE A 107 -3.99 7.55 -14.88
C ILE A 107 -3.97 7.05 -13.43
N ASN A 108 -5.15 6.74 -12.87
CA ASN A 108 -5.29 6.25 -11.50
C ASN A 108 -5.28 4.71 -11.37
N TRP A 109 -5.41 3.95 -12.46
CA TRP A 109 -5.49 2.49 -12.39
C TRP A 109 -4.29 1.82 -11.72
N PRO A 110 -3.04 2.17 -12.07
CA PRO A 110 -1.89 1.56 -11.41
C PRO A 110 -1.82 1.92 -9.91
N THR A 111 -2.18 3.16 -9.56
CA THR A 111 -2.24 3.58 -8.15
C THR A 111 -3.25 2.74 -7.36
N LEU A 112 -4.42 2.46 -7.96
CA LEU A 112 -5.45 1.62 -7.35
C LEU A 112 -5.01 0.16 -7.26
N ALA A 113 -4.37 -0.37 -8.29
CA ALA A 113 -3.83 -1.73 -8.30
C ALA A 113 -2.77 -1.92 -7.19
N LEU A 114 -1.84 -0.98 -7.05
CA LEU A 114 -0.83 -0.98 -6.00
C LEU A 114 -1.45 -0.86 -4.60
N PHE A 115 -2.51 -0.04 -4.45
CA PHE A 115 -3.25 0.07 -3.20
C PHE A 115 -3.83 -1.28 -2.76
N TRP A 116 -4.53 -1.98 -3.64
CA TRP A 116 -5.12 -3.28 -3.31
C TRP A 116 -4.07 -4.38 -3.14
N ALA A 117 -3.01 -4.35 -3.95
CA ALA A 117 -1.90 -5.30 -3.82
C ALA A 117 -1.25 -5.22 -2.43
N LYS A 118 -0.95 -4.00 -1.93
CA LYS A 118 -0.36 -3.85 -0.59
C LYS A 118 -1.31 -4.29 0.53
N GLN A 119 -2.63 -4.04 0.41
CA GLN A 119 -3.59 -4.50 1.41
C GLN A 119 -3.63 -6.03 1.43
N ALA A 120 -3.71 -6.68 0.26
CA ALA A 120 -3.71 -8.13 0.15
C ALA A 120 -2.42 -8.74 0.74
N THR A 121 -1.25 -8.17 0.42
CA THR A 121 0.05 -8.63 0.92
C THR A 121 0.11 -8.54 2.44
N LEU A 122 -0.39 -7.45 3.03
CA LEU A 122 -0.46 -7.26 4.47
C LEU A 122 -1.34 -8.33 5.15
N PHE A 123 -2.53 -8.58 4.61
CA PHE A 123 -3.43 -9.60 5.16
C PHE A 123 -2.82 -10.99 5.08
N VAL A 124 -2.18 -11.35 3.96
CA VAL A 124 -1.51 -12.64 3.80
C VAL A 124 -0.35 -12.77 4.81
N ALA A 125 0.43 -11.70 5.02
CA ALA A 125 1.52 -11.71 6.00
C ALA A 125 1.01 -12.01 7.42
N TYR A 126 -0.04 -11.32 7.85
CA TYR A 126 -0.63 -11.58 9.16
C TYR A 126 -1.29 -12.96 9.27
N PHE A 127 -1.91 -13.44 8.20
CA PHE A 127 -2.46 -14.79 8.16
C PHE A 127 -1.37 -15.85 8.38
N ILE A 128 -0.20 -15.68 7.74
CA ILE A 128 0.95 -16.60 7.92
C ILE A 128 1.47 -16.53 9.36
N VAL A 129 1.56 -15.35 9.96
CA VAL A 129 1.95 -15.20 11.37
C VAL A 129 0.96 -15.92 12.29
N ALA A 130 -0.33 -15.74 12.08
CA ALA A 130 -1.38 -16.40 12.87
C ALA A 130 -1.32 -17.93 12.70
N LEU A 131 -1.10 -18.41 11.48
CA LEU A 131 -0.94 -19.84 11.18
C LEU A 131 0.29 -20.41 11.89
N TYR A 132 1.42 -19.71 11.85
CA TYR A 132 2.62 -20.10 12.56
C TYR A 132 2.37 -20.24 14.08
N MET A 133 1.72 -19.23 14.69
CA MET A 133 1.40 -19.29 16.12
C MET A 133 0.47 -20.43 16.47
N PHE A 134 -0.51 -20.72 15.61
CA PHE A 134 -1.41 -21.85 15.79
C PHE A 134 -0.66 -23.18 15.72
N ILE A 135 0.16 -23.40 14.68
CA ILE A 135 0.94 -24.64 14.50
C ILE A 135 1.92 -24.84 15.68
N SER A 136 2.66 -23.78 16.03
CA SER A 136 3.64 -23.84 17.12
C SER A 136 3.02 -24.22 18.47
N LYS A 137 1.76 -23.79 18.71
CA LYS A 137 1.05 -24.13 19.95
C LYS A 137 0.50 -25.56 19.95
N PHE A 138 -0.04 -26.03 18.84
CA PHE A 138 -0.75 -27.33 18.81
C PHE A 138 0.10 -28.47 18.26
N TYR A 139 1.17 -28.19 17.53
CA TYR A 139 2.06 -29.16 16.91
C TYR A 139 3.53 -28.75 17.12
N PRO A 140 4.04 -28.75 18.36
CA PRO A 140 5.39 -28.23 18.67
C PRO A 140 6.52 -28.99 17.94
N ASP A 141 6.31 -30.25 17.62
CA ASP A 141 7.31 -31.10 16.95
C ASP A 141 7.40 -30.88 15.42
N GLY A 142 6.53 -30.09 14.85
CA GLY A 142 6.42 -29.84 13.40
C GLY A 142 7.03 -28.52 12.90
N VAL A 143 7.64 -27.74 13.79
CA VAL A 143 8.08 -26.35 13.48
C VAL A 143 9.61 -26.19 13.45
N ASN A 144 10.36 -27.29 13.63
CA ASN A 144 11.84 -27.31 13.55
C ASN A 144 12.33 -27.51 12.13
#